data_542e0a78617924a95005340a3eb86e64
#
_entry.id   542e0a78617924a95005340a3eb86e64
#
_cell.length_a   1.000
_cell.length_b   1.000
_cell.length_c   1.000
_cell.angle_alpha   90.00
_cell.angle_beta   90.00
_cell.angle_gamma   90.00
#
_symmetry.space_group_name_H-M   'P 1'
#
loop_
_entity.id
_entity.type
_entity.pdbx_description
1 polymer ?
#
loop_
_entity_poly.entity_id
_entity_poly.type
_entity_poly.pdbx_seq_one_letter_code
_entity_poly.pdbx_strand_id
1 'polypeptide(L)'
;MKRIPTWVTGLVVTIVVAGGLGAVAAITPAAAADSCPLSALKKAKKPVEITMWHSMPQANGTTLEKLTDQFNSSQSAVKVTLVNQITYDDTFAKYKAGLSSGDLPDVVQLQSSDQQQMIDTRTPVPAGACAKADNYSFSDFLPRVMSYFTVKGTVYAMPFNTSGQVLIYNTQAFQKAGLDPNKPPSTLDELRQAAEKLKTSGAVKGAPMGLKLSPGDFEQWRAIANKLFVNSSNGRKARATKAVFNDPTGRELFAWMSQMVKDGLAETNPDSGASQFDNLLGIGNGNHAMSIDTSASLGTITQVLSTGQYPDVTIGVGPMPGPSGKGGVAVQGGALWIVNKSSAAKQAAAWQFLKFLDSPASQATWAVGTGYLPIVKKAAASTEVKDFWAKNPGYQVAYDQLLSGVNSAATAGSVIGPYKAVSDAIKDAENSMFLDGKSPDAAVKDAASAVTAAIVDYNQRVPAG
;
A
#
# COMPACT_ATOMS: atom_id res chain seq x y z
N MET A 1 36.22 30.36 62.00
CA MET A 1 35.85 30.10 63.42
C MET A 1 34.61 30.89 63.73
N LYS A 2 33.48 30.20 63.90
CA LYS A 2 32.44 30.45 64.92
C LYS A 2 31.31 29.45 64.65
N ARG A 3 30.95 28.77 65.71
CA ARG A 3 30.11 27.59 65.81
C ARG A 3 28.62 27.91 65.67
N ILE A 4 27.87 26.97 65.08
CA ILE A 4 26.42 26.84 65.05
C ILE A 4 25.91 26.32 66.40
N PRO A 5 24.73 26.68 66.87
CA PRO A 5 23.94 25.83 67.73
C PRO A 5 22.64 25.36 67.07
N THR A 6 22.47 24.04 67.11
CA THR A 6 21.26 23.27 66.87
C THR A 6 20.17 23.50 67.92
N TRP A 7 18.90 23.69 67.50
CA TRP A 7 17.74 23.30 68.30
C TRP A 7 16.66 22.74 67.37
N VAL A 8 16.41 21.46 67.59
CA VAL A 8 15.34 20.69 66.98
C VAL A 8 14.08 20.83 67.85
N THR A 9 12.98 21.20 67.29
CA THR A 9 11.66 20.94 67.87
C THR A 9 10.75 20.35 66.83
N GLY A 10 10.43 19.06 66.99
CA GLY A 10 9.57 18.31 66.14
C GLY A 10 8.10 18.73 66.29
N LEU A 11 7.45 18.91 65.17
CA LEU A 11 6.00 18.98 65.08
C LEU A 11 5.51 17.74 64.34
N VAL A 12 4.87 16.85 65.08
CA VAL A 12 4.20 15.66 64.54
C VAL A 12 2.86 16.14 63.99
N VAL A 13 2.71 16.24 62.67
CA VAL A 13 1.43 16.44 62.02
C VAL A 13 0.87 15.08 61.63
N THR A 14 -0.15 14.64 62.33
CA THR A 14 -0.95 13.46 62.03
C THR A 14 -1.85 13.78 60.85
N ILE A 15 -1.50 13.31 59.63
CA ILE A 15 -2.35 13.38 58.44
C ILE A 15 -3.34 12.21 58.50
N VAL A 16 -4.59 12.51 58.77
CA VAL A 16 -5.72 11.59 58.60
C VAL A 16 -5.98 11.47 57.10
N VAL A 17 -5.55 10.36 56.48
CA VAL A 17 -5.92 10.04 55.11
C VAL A 17 -7.36 9.50 55.14
N ALA A 18 -8.30 10.34 54.80
CA ALA A 18 -9.66 9.91 54.47
C ALA A 18 -9.61 9.19 53.12
N GLY A 19 -9.77 7.87 53.14
CA GLY A 19 -9.86 7.02 51.94
C GLY A 19 -11.09 7.37 51.12
N GLY A 20 -10.95 8.24 50.14
CA GLY A 20 -11.90 8.35 49.04
C GLY A 20 -11.66 7.21 48.04
N LEU A 21 -12.52 6.21 48.02
CA LEU A 21 -12.65 5.24 46.96
C LEU A 21 -13.11 6.00 45.69
N GLY A 22 -12.15 6.58 44.97
CA GLY A 22 -12.37 7.04 43.60
C GLY A 22 -12.68 5.84 42.75
N ALA A 23 -13.94 5.70 42.34
CA ALA A 23 -14.33 4.76 41.32
C ALA A 23 -13.52 5.12 40.05
N VAL A 24 -12.49 4.32 39.75
CA VAL A 24 -11.86 4.30 38.42
C VAL A 24 -12.96 3.84 37.48
N ALA A 25 -13.60 4.77 36.81
CA ALA A 25 -14.49 4.43 35.71
C ALA A 25 -13.66 3.64 34.70
N ALA A 26 -13.90 2.34 34.63
CA ALA A 26 -13.36 1.50 33.57
C ALA A 26 -13.84 2.13 32.25
N ILE A 27 -12.91 2.72 31.50
CA ILE A 27 -13.17 3.14 30.13
C ILE A 27 -13.41 1.84 29.38
N THR A 28 -14.66 1.42 29.29
CA THR A 28 -15.07 0.34 28.38
C THR A 28 -14.64 0.77 26.98
N PRO A 29 -13.81 -0.01 26.30
CA PRO A 29 -13.44 0.30 24.93
C PRO A 29 -14.74 0.38 24.11
N ALA A 30 -14.99 1.52 23.50
CA ALA A 30 -16.09 1.64 22.55
C ALA A 30 -15.90 0.55 21.48
N ALA A 31 -16.83 -0.38 21.40
CA ALA A 31 -16.89 -1.32 20.31
C ALA A 31 -16.85 -0.53 19.00
N ALA A 32 -16.09 -0.99 18.01
CA ALA A 32 -16.15 -0.41 16.67
C ALA A 32 -17.62 -0.25 16.29
N ALA A 33 -18.00 0.93 15.78
CA ALA A 33 -19.40 1.24 15.53
C ALA A 33 -20.00 0.19 14.58
N ASP A 34 -20.78 -0.75 15.11
CA ASP A 34 -21.45 -1.81 14.33
C ASP A 34 -22.56 -1.27 13.42
N SER A 35 -22.75 0.07 13.40
CA SER A 35 -23.79 0.73 12.62
C SER A 35 -23.24 1.93 11.85
N CYS A 36 -23.74 2.10 10.62
CA CYS A 36 -23.49 3.28 9.81
C CYS A 36 -24.73 4.19 9.85
N PRO A 37 -24.63 5.47 10.24
CA PRO A 37 -25.77 6.33 10.56
C PRO A 37 -26.37 6.99 9.30
N LEU A 38 -26.74 6.23 8.27
CA LEU A 38 -27.16 6.73 6.95
C LEU A 38 -28.34 7.70 6.99
N SER A 39 -29.28 7.51 7.94
CA SER A 39 -30.45 8.38 8.09
C SER A 39 -30.09 9.81 8.51
N ALA A 40 -28.90 10.03 9.07
CA ALA A 40 -28.47 11.34 9.53
C ALA A 40 -28.28 12.33 8.37
N LEU A 41 -27.82 11.86 7.20
CA LEU A 41 -27.69 12.70 6.01
C LEU A 41 -29.08 13.21 5.51
N LYS A 42 -30.09 12.35 5.54
CA LYS A 42 -31.45 12.72 5.13
C LYS A 42 -32.08 13.80 6.02
N LYS A 43 -31.61 13.93 7.25
CA LYS A 43 -32.09 14.93 8.23
C LYS A 43 -31.31 16.24 8.18
N ALA A 44 -30.24 16.30 7.41
CA ALA A 44 -29.42 17.51 7.28
C ALA A 44 -30.19 18.61 6.55
N LYS A 45 -30.23 19.81 7.14
CA LYS A 45 -30.94 20.98 6.56
C LYS A 45 -30.09 21.80 5.60
N LYS A 46 -28.79 21.52 5.54
CA LYS A 46 -27.79 22.18 4.67
C LYS A 46 -26.90 21.11 4.05
N PRO A 47 -26.21 21.40 2.95
CA PRO A 47 -25.20 20.51 2.42
C PRO A 47 -24.20 20.09 3.49
N VAL A 48 -23.87 18.82 3.55
CA VAL A 48 -22.88 18.28 4.50
C VAL A 48 -21.50 18.37 3.87
N GLU A 49 -20.64 19.19 4.42
CA GLU A 49 -19.25 19.33 3.97
C GLU A 49 -18.38 18.30 4.65
N ILE A 50 -17.61 17.55 3.84
CA ILE A 50 -16.63 16.56 4.29
C ILE A 50 -15.26 16.82 3.68
N THR A 51 -14.23 16.42 4.42
CA THR A 51 -12.83 16.52 4.01
C THR A 51 -12.26 15.13 3.81
N MET A 52 -11.59 14.91 2.67
CA MET A 52 -10.83 13.70 2.39
C MET A 52 -9.33 14.00 2.31
N TRP A 53 -8.54 13.32 3.15
CA TRP A 53 -7.07 13.32 3.00
C TRP A 53 -6.65 12.20 2.06
N HIS A 54 -5.77 12.53 1.09
CA HIS A 54 -5.28 11.59 0.10
C HIS A 54 -3.80 11.81 -0.23
N SER A 55 -3.19 10.83 -0.90
CA SER A 55 -1.78 10.83 -1.31
C SER A 55 -1.62 10.58 -2.81
N MET A 56 -2.56 11.07 -3.61
CA MET A 56 -2.51 10.86 -5.06
C MET A 56 -1.67 11.95 -5.74
N PRO A 57 -0.53 11.57 -6.36
CA PRO A 57 0.32 12.53 -7.06
C PRO A 57 -0.13 12.74 -8.50
N GLN A 58 0.25 13.87 -9.10
CA GLN A 58 0.22 14.14 -10.55
C GLN A 58 -1.07 13.68 -11.25
N ALA A 59 -0.98 12.86 -12.30
CA ALA A 59 -2.12 12.38 -13.08
C ALA A 59 -3.19 11.67 -12.22
N ASN A 60 -2.77 10.95 -11.19
CA ASN A 60 -3.69 10.29 -10.26
C ASN A 60 -4.47 11.31 -9.43
N GLY A 61 -3.81 12.37 -8.96
CA GLY A 61 -4.44 13.50 -8.26
C GLY A 61 -5.47 14.20 -9.14
N THR A 62 -5.09 14.55 -10.36
CA THR A 62 -5.99 15.21 -11.34
C THR A 62 -7.23 14.36 -11.65
N THR A 63 -7.05 13.03 -11.75
CA THR A 63 -8.19 12.13 -11.99
C THR A 63 -9.12 12.06 -10.77
N LEU A 64 -8.56 12.06 -9.55
CA LEU A 64 -9.36 12.09 -8.32
C LEU A 64 -10.12 13.42 -8.18
N GLU A 65 -9.48 14.55 -8.49
CA GLU A 65 -10.11 15.88 -8.52
C GLU A 65 -11.30 15.89 -9.49
N LYS A 66 -11.10 15.42 -10.74
CA LYS A 66 -12.17 15.31 -11.74
C LYS A 66 -13.36 14.50 -11.23
N LEU A 67 -13.12 13.33 -10.61
CA LEU A 67 -14.18 12.50 -10.04
C LEU A 67 -14.90 13.21 -8.88
N THR A 68 -14.16 13.92 -8.04
CA THR A 68 -14.72 14.69 -6.93
C THR A 68 -15.59 15.85 -7.42
N ASP A 69 -15.17 16.56 -8.45
CA ASP A 69 -15.95 17.63 -9.07
C ASP A 69 -17.23 17.08 -9.73
N GLN A 70 -17.16 15.92 -10.37
CA GLN A 70 -18.33 15.21 -10.89
C GLN A 70 -19.31 14.86 -9.76
N PHE A 71 -18.81 14.31 -8.63
CA PHE A 71 -19.65 14.04 -7.47
C PHE A 71 -20.29 15.33 -6.94
N ASN A 72 -19.50 16.37 -6.70
CA ASN A 72 -19.97 17.63 -6.15
C ASN A 72 -21.01 18.33 -7.05
N SER A 73 -20.87 18.20 -8.36
CA SER A 73 -21.82 18.81 -9.33
C SER A 73 -23.06 17.96 -9.59
N SER A 74 -23.02 16.65 -9.34
CA SER A 74 -24.14 15.74 -9.62
C SER A 74 -25.26 15.79 -8.56
N GLN A 75 -25.01 16.38 -7.41
CA GLN A 75 -25.94 16.46 -6.30
C GLN A 75 -25.62 17.67 -5.40
N SER A 76 -26.55 18.05 -4.50
CA SER A 76 -26.42 19.23 -3.62
C SER A 76 -26.39 18.89 -2.12
N ALA A 77 -26.49 17.61 -1.74
CA ALA A 77 -26.58 17.19 -0.35
C ALA A 77 -25.21 17.08 0.34
N VAL A 78 -24.15 16.82 -0.41
CA VAL A 78 -22.78 16.61 0.07
C VAL A 78 -21.80 17.45 -0.74
N LYS A 79 -20.84 18.06 -0.06
CA LYS A 79 -19.69 18.71 -0.70
C LYS A 79 -18.40 18.11 -0.15
N VAL A 80 -17.55 17.63 -1.04
CA VAL A 80 -16.25 17.02 -0.70
C VAL A 80 -15.13 18.00 -1.02
N THR A 81 -14.21 18.17 -0.07
CA THR A 81 -12.95 18.90 -0.25
C THR A 81 -11.80 17.92 -0.12
N LEU A 82 -10.95 17.87 -1.15
CA LEU A 82 -9.73 17.05 -1.15
C LEU A 82 -8.57 17.82 -0.50
N VAL A 83 -7.76 17.11 0.28
CA VAL A 83 -6.52 17.65 0.88
C VAL A 83 -5.39 16.66 0.65
N ASN A 84 -4.48 17.02 -0.25
CA ASN A 84 -3.31 16.19 -0.56
C ASN A 84 -2.30 16.24 0.60
N GLN A 85 -1.81 15.08 1.02
CA GLN A 85 -0.83 14.91 2.09
C GLN A 85 0.53 14.39 1.55
N ILE A 86 0.77 14.48 0.25
CA ILE A 86 1.99 14.11 -0.47
C ILE A 86 2.19 12.59 -0.54
N THR A 87 2.50 11.91 0.58
CA THR A 87 2.73 10.46 0.63
C THR A 87 1.76 9.75 1.56
N TYR A 88 1.65 8.42 1.44
CA TYR A 88 0.88 7.61 2.38
C TYR A 88 1.47 7.65 3.79
N ASP A 89 2.80 7.66 3.91
CA ASP A 89 3.49 7.74 5.19
C ASP A 89 3.17 9.07 5.90
N ASP A 90 3.21 10.19 5.16
CA ASP A 90 2.84 11.52 5.68
C ASP A 90 1.37 11.56 6.10
N THR A 91 0.48 11.01 5.27
CA THR A 91 -0.96 10.92 5.56
C THR A 91 -1.21 10.17 6.86
N PHE A 92 -0.59 9.00 7.02
CA PHE A 92 -0.81 8.19 8.20
C PHE A 92 -0.10 8.75 9.44
N ALA A 93 1.06 9.36 9.29
CA ALA A 93 1.73 10.08 10.39
C ALA A 93 0.88 11.23 10.91
N LYS A 94 0.34 12.06 10.01
CA LYS A 94 -0.58 13.15 10.35
C LYS A 94 -1.87 12.62 10.98
N TYR A 95 -2.44 11.53 10.44
CA TYR A 95 -3.63 10.89 11.01
C TYR A 95 -3.40 10.44 12.45
N LYS A 96 -2.27 9.76 12.72
CA LYS A 96 -1.90 9.33 14.07
C LYS A 96 -1.71 10.51 15.04
N ALA A 97 -1.10 11.59 14.60
CA ALA A 97 -1.00 12.82 15.40
C ALA A 97 -2.38 13.43 15.68
N GLY A 98 -3.26 13.41 14.69
CA GLY A 98 -4.65 13.88 14.79
C GLY A 98 -5.51 13.11 15.80
N LEU A 99 -5.16 11.85 16.11
CA LEU A 99 -5.89 11.06 17.13
C LEU A 99 -5.87 11.73 18.50
N SER A 100 -4.80 12.44 18.83
CA SER A 100 -4.64 13.15 20.12
C SER A 100 -5.14 14.59 20.06
N SER A 101 -4.95 15.29 18.94
CA SER A 101 -5.36 16.69 18.77
C SER A 101 -6.84 16.86 18.40
N GLY A 102 -7.47 15.82 17.85
CA GLY A 102 -8.82 15.88 17.29
C GLY A 102 -8.88 16.40 15.85
N ASP A 103 -7.74 16.76 15.23
CA ASP A 103 -7.67 17.19 13.83
C ASP A 103 -7.62 15.95 12.92
N LEU A 104 -8.78 15.46 12.54
CA LEU A 104 -8.96 14.29 11.69
C LEU A 104 -9.87 14.61 10.50
N PRO A 105 -9.62 14.00 9.32
CA PRO A 105 -10.51 14.12 8.18
C PRO A 105 -11.79 13.29 8.38
N ASP A 106 -12.76 13.49 7.52
CA ASP A 106 -13.97 12.66 7.49
C ASP A 106 -13.72 11.34 6.72
N VAL A 107 -12.85 11.40 5.72
CA VAL A 107 -12.34 10.26 4.94
C VAL A 107 -10.82 10.34 4.87
N VAL A 108 -10.14 9.22 5.05
CA VAL A 108 -8.70 9.13 4.83
C VAL A 108 -8.37 7.99 3.87
N GLN A 109 -7.49 8.28 2.90
CA GLN A 109 -6.89 7.28 2.03
C GLN A 109 -5.57 6.81 2.64
N LEU A 110 -5.46 5.51 2.87
CA LEU A 110 -4.25 4.90 3.41
C LEU A 110 -3.78 3.75 2.52
N GLN A 111 -2.50 3.46 2.58
CA GLN A 111 -1.93 2.29 1.92
C GLN A 111 -2.54 1.01 2.48
N SER A 112 -2.70 0.01 1.63
CA SER A 112 -3.30 -1.27 2.01
C SER A 112 -2.55 -1.98 3.16
N SER A 113 -1.25 -1.80 3.26
CA SER A 113 -0.40 -2.34 4.33
C SER A 113 -0.65 -1.73 5.71
N ASP A 114 -1.25 -0.53 5.78
CA ASP A 114 -1.58 0.14 7.05
C ASP A 114 -2.87 -0.38 7.69
N GLN A 115 -3.54 -1.34 7.03
CA GLN A 115 -4.86 -1.83 7.41
C GLN A 115 -4.94 -2.26 8.88
N GLN A 116 -4.00 -3.04 9.38
CA GLN A 116 -4.05 -3.49 10.77
C GLN A 116 -3.87 -2.33 11.74
N GLN A 117 -2.93 -1.42 11.47
CA GLN A 117 -2.74 -0.23 12.31
C GLN A 117 -3.99 0.65 12.34
N MET A 118 -4.63 0.86 11.19
CA MET A 118 -5.85 1.66 11.12
C MET A 118 -7.00 1.01 11.92
N ILE A 119 -7.18 -0.30 11.81
CA ILE A 119 -8.16 -1.05 12.62
C ILE A 119 -7.87 -0.86 14.11
N ASP A 120 -6.62 -0.94 14.51
CA ASP A 120 -6.18 -0.83 15.90
C ASP A 120 -6.39 0.58 16.50
N THR A 121 -6.51 1.62 15.68
CA THR A 121 -6.90 2.97 16.17
C THR A 121 -8.33 3.00 16.69
N ARG A 122 -9.19 2.04 16.34
CA ARG A 122 -10.63 1.98 16.66
C ARG A 122 -11.42 3.21 16.16
N THR A 123 -10.90 3.89 15.16
CA THR A 123 -11.55 5.05 14.55
C THR A 123 -12.24 4.77 13.21
N PRO A 124 -12.03 3.63 12.51
CA PRO A 124 -12.80 3.35 11.31
C PRO A 124 -14.27 3.05 11.60
N VAL A 125 -15.15 3.59 10.75
CA VAL A 125 -16.49 3.01 10.55
C VAL A 125 -16.33 1.89 9.52
N PRO A 126 -16.62 0.62 9.85
CA PRO A 126 -16.47 -0.46 8.90
C PRO A 126 -17.33 -0.24 7.65
N ALA A 127 -16.73 -0.29 6.46
CA ALA A 127 -17.46 -0.17 5.20
C ALA A 127 -18.56 -1.26 5.07
N GLY A 128 -18.32 -2.45 5.61
CA GLY A 128 -19.32 -3.53 5.68
C GLY A 128 -20.54 -3.17 6.50
N ALA A 129 -20.41 -2.38 7.57
CA ALA A 129 -21.55 -1.89 8.35
C ALA A 129 -22.40 -0.89 7.54
N CYS A 130 -21.75 0.01 6.78
CA CYS A 130 -22.44 0.93 5.88
C CYS A 130 -23.11 0.19 4.73
N ALA A 131 -22.45 -0.79 4.14
CA ALA A 131 -23.00 -1.62 3.08
C ALA A 131 -24.26 -2.37 3.55
N LYS A 132 -24.22 -2.96 4.76
CA LYS A 132 -25.38 -3.62 5.36
C LYS A 132 -26.54 -2.64 5.59
N ALA A 133 -26.27 -1.45 6.13
CA ALA A 133 -27.28 -0.44 6.38
C ALA A 133 -27.93 0.12 5.12
N ASP A 134 -27.20 0.13 3.99
CA ASP A 134 -27.60 0.66 2.70
C ASP A 134 -28.08 -0.42 1.70
N ASN A 135 -28.11 -1.69 2.11
CA ASN A 135 -28.34 -2.84 1.23
C ASN A 135 -27.41 -2.85 0.00
N TYR A 136 -26.18 -2.34 0.18
CA TYR A 136 -25.16 -2.27 -0.87
C TYR A 136 -24.45 -3.62 -1.00
N SER A 137 -24.32 -4.13 -2.23
CA SER A 137 -23.67 -5.41 -2.51
C SER A 137 -22.25 -5.23 -3.04
N PHE A 138 -21.30 -5.96 -2.47
CA PHE A 138 -19.92 -6.07 -2.98
C PHE A 138 -19.77 -7.16 -4.07
N SER A 139 -20.84 -7.78 -4.56
CA SER A 139 -20.77 -8.90 -5.52
C SER A 139 -20.10 -8.55 -6.85
N ASP A 140 -20.11 -7.26 -7.23
CA ASP A 140 -19.46 -6.79 -8.45
C ASP A 140 -17.96 -6.50 -8.28
N PHE A 141 -17.47 -6.43 -7.05
CA PHE A 141 -16.04 -6.25 -6.78
C PHE A 141 -15.24 -7.52 -7.10
N LEU A 142 -13.97 -7.35 -7.41
CA LEU A 142 -13.03 -8.45 -7.59
C LEU A 142 -12.87 -9.21 -6.26
N PRO A 143 -13.12 -10.54 -6.21
CA PRO A 143 -13.08 -11.29 -4.95
C PRO A 143 -11.74 -11.21 -4.22
N ARG A 144 -10.63 -11.17 -4.94
CA ARG A 144 -9.28 -11.05 -4.35
C ARG A 144 -9.08 -9.71 -3.66
N VAL A 145 -9.59 -8.62 -4.25
CA VAL A 145 -9.54 -7.28 -3.64
C VAL A 145 -10.37 -7.27 -2.35
N MET A 146 -11.61 -7.80 -2.41
CA MET A 146 -12.45 -7.89 -1.21
C MET A 146 -11.84 -8.78 -0.12
N SER A 147 -11.21 -9.89 -0.51
CA SER A 147 -10.51 -10.78 0.44
C SER A 147 -9.39 -10.06 1.20
N TYR A 148 -8.66 -9.16 0.53
CA TYR A 148 -7.62 -8.37 1.19
C TYR A 148 -8.19 -7.46 2.27
N PHE A 149 -9.26 -6.71 1.97
CA PHE A 149 -9.85 -5.72 2.89
C PHE A 149 -10.86 -6.32 3.88
N THR A 150 -11.07 -7.65 3.84
CA THR A 150 -11.86 -8.37 4.82
C THR A 150 -10.97 -8.99 5.89
N VAL A 151 -11.06 -8.49 7.11
CA VAL A 151 -10.30 -9.00 8.26
C VAL A 151 -11.27 -9.59 9.28
N LYS A 152 -11.08 -10.85 9.65
CA LYS A 152 -11.98 -11.59 10.56
C LYS A 152 -13.47 -11.47 10.19
N GLY A 153 -13.77 -11.52 8.88
CA GLY A 153 -15.14 -11.44 8.36
C GLY A 153 -15.71 -10.02 8.23
N THR A 154 -15.00 -8.99 8.65
CA THR A 154 -15.43 -7.59 8.56
C THR A 154 -14.71 -6.86 7.43
N VAL A 155 -15.45 -6.20 6.53
CA VAL A 155 -14.90 -5.27 5.54
C VAL A 155 -14.73 -3.92 6.23
N TYR A 156 -13.49 -3.55 6.56
CA TYR A 156 -13.20 -2.31 7.27
C TYR A 156 -13.09 -1.11 6.35
N ALA A 157 -12.36 -1.24 5.27
CA ALA A 157 -12.15 -0.16 4.31
C ALA A 157 -12.94 -0.38 3.03
N MET A 158 -13.24 0.70 2.32
CA MET A 158 -13.70 0.63 0.94
C MET A 158 -12.49 0.50 0.03
N PRO A 159 -12.29 -0.61 -0.70
CA PRO A 159 -11.22 -0.71 -1.68
C PRO A 159 -11.34 0.43 -2.69
N PHE A 160 -10.23 0.99 -3.16
CA PHE A 160 -10.32 2.07 -4.16
C PHE A 160 -9.23 1.95 -5.22
N ASN A 161 -8.02 2.32 -4.89
CA ASN A 161 -6.92 2.43 -5.84
C ASN A 161 -5.99 1.21 -5.76
N THR A 162 -6.47 0.08 -6.24
CA THR A 162 -5.69 -1.16 -6.34
C THR A 162 -4.73 -1.11 -7.53
N SER A 163 -3.48 -1.47 -7.29
CA SER A 163 -2.44 -1.62 -8.32
C SER A 163 -1.78 -2.99 -8.22
N GLY A 164 -0.89 -3.30 -9.15
CA GLY A 164 -0.04 -4.49 -9.11
C GLY A 164 1.37 -4.16 -9.57
N GLN A 165 2.36 -4.88 -9.04
CA GLN A 165 3.72 -4.79 -9.56
C GLN A 165 3.79 -5.43 -10.94
N VAL A 166 4.48 -4.75 -11.85
CA VAL A 166 4.69 -5.15 -13.25
C VAL A 166 6.15 -4.92 -13.63
N LEU A 167 6.62 -5.61 -14.65
CA LEU A 167 7.89 -5.28 -15.29
C LEU A 167 7.65 -4.16 -16.30
N ILE A 168 8.35 -3.05 -16.15
CA ILE A 168 8.40 -1.95 -17.10
C ILE A 168 9.75 -2.02 -17.81
N TYR A 169 9.76 -2.00 -19.14
CA TYR A 169 11.00 -2.13 -19.91
C TYR A 169 11.00 -1.30 -21.18
N ASN A 170 12.19 -0.92 -21.65
CA ASN A 170 12.38 -0.24 -22.93
C ASN A 170 12.43 -1.25 -24.07
N THR A 171 11.42 -1.24 -24.93
CA THR A 171 11.29 -2.18 -26.06
C THR A 171 12.39 -2.00 -27.11
N GLN A 172 12.88 -0.78 -27.31
CA GLN A 172 13.99 -0.49 -28.26
C GLN A 172 15.32 -1.03 -27.72
N ALA A 173 15.56 -0.93 -26.41
CA ALA A 173 16.73 -1.55 -25.78
C ALA A 173 16.68 -3.09 -25.90
N PHE A 174 15.49 -3.69 -25.75
CA PHE A 174 15.28 -5.13 -25.96
C PHE A 174 15.63 -5.53 -27.40
N GLN A 175 15.09 -4.83 -28.40
CA GLN A 175 15.40 -5.09 -29.81
C GLN A 175 16.90 -4.98 -30.09
N LYS A 176 17.56 -3.93 -29.58
CA LYS A 176 19.02 -3.75 -29.73
C LYS A 176 19.82 -4.90 -29.10
N ALA A 177 19.30 -5.50 -28.02
CA ALA A 177 19.91 -6.65 -27.36
C ALA A 177 19.53 -8.01 -27.99
N GLY A 178 18.76 -8.01 -29.08
CA GLY A 178 18.28 -9.25 -29.74
C GLY A 178 17.23 -10.00 -28.90
N LEU A 179 16.53 -9.28 -28.01
CA LEU A 179 15.39 -9.77 -27.23
C LEU A 179 14.08 -9.47 -27.98
N ASP A 180 13.11 -10.37 -27.88
CA ASP A 180 11.77 -10.13 -28.42
C ASP A 180 11.01 -9.16 -27.50
N PRO A 181 10.67 -7.94 -27.95
CA PRO A 181 9.97 -6.95 -27.12
C PRO A 181 8.53 -7.35 -26.79
N ASN A 182 7.98 -8.39 -27.43
CA ASN A 182 6.64 -8.91 -27.14
C ASN A 182 6.64 -10.11 -26.19
N LYS A 183 7.83 -10.53 -25.74
CA LYS A 183 8.02 -11.63 -24.79
C LYS A 183 8.86 -11.18 -23.60
N PRO A 184 8.29 -10.35 -22.72
CA PRO A 184 8.98 -9.94 -21.50
C PRO A 184 9.29 -11.13 -20.60
N PRO A 185 10.41 -11.09 -19.85
CA PRO A 185 10.73 -12.12 -18.88
C PRO A 185 9.62 -12.23 -17.81
N SER A 186 9.27 -13.45 -17.44
CA SER A 186 8.23 -13.78 -16.46
C SER A 186 8.77 -14.48 -15.21
N THR A 187 10.02 -14.95 -15.27
CA THR A 187 10.72 -15.57 -14.14
C THR A 187 11.98 -14.77 -13.78
N LEU A 188 12.49 -14.97 -12.55
CA LEU A 188 13.75 -14.35 -12.11
C LEU A 188 14.94 -14.80 -12.98
N ASP A 189 14.94 -16.06 -13.47
CA ASP A 189 15.98 -16.58 -14.36
C ASP A 189 15.91 -15.92 -15.74
N GLU A 190 14.71 -15.78 -16.32
CA GLU A 190 14.53 -15.07 -17.59
C GLU A 190 14.89 -13.59 -17.46
N LEU A 191 14.56 -12.96 -16.33
CA LEU A 191 14.92 -11.57 -16.05
C LEU A 191 16.45 -11.40 -16.01
N ARG A 192 17.15 -12.32 -15.35
CA ARG A 192 18.62 -12.35 -15.33
C ARG A 192 19.21 -12.53 -16.73
N GLN A 193 18.72 -13.50 -17.51
CA GLN A 193 19.18 -13.74 -18.88
C GLN A 193 18.95 -12.51 -19.78
N ALA A 194 17.81 -11.83 -19.63
CA ALA A 194 17.54 -10.58 -20.35
C ALA A 194 18.54 -9.49 -19.94
N ALA A 195 18.83 -9.34 -18.63
CA ALA A 195 19.82 -8.39 -18.15
C ALA A 195 21.23 -8.67 -18.69
N GLU A 196 21.64 -9.94 -18.75
CA GLU A 196 22.94 -10.34 -19.34
C GLU A 196 23.06 -9.94 -20.82
N LYS A 197 22.01 -10.17 -21.62
CA LYS A 197 21.97 -9.77 -23.04
C LYS A 197 21.99 -8.24 -23.19
N LEU A 198 21.21 -7.51 -22.39
CA LEU A 198 21.19 -6.04 -22.39
C LEU A 198 22.56 -5.45 -22.05
N LYS A 199 23.25 -6.03 -21.06
CA LYS A 199 24.60 -5.62 -20.68
C LYS A 199 25.61 -5.87 -21.81
N THR A 200 25.64 -7.08 -22.37
CA THR A 200 26.61 -7.48 -23.39
C THR A 200 26.43 -6.77 -24.73
N SER A 201 25.19 -6.38 -25.07
CA SER A 201 24.85 -5.65 -26.29
C SER A 201 25.21 -4.15 -26.25
N GLY A 202 25.51 -3.59 -25.06
CA GLY A 202 25.67 -2.15 -24.88
C GLY A 202 24.38 -1.37 -25.16
N ALA A 203 23.22 -1.99 -24.91
CA ALA A 203 21.93 -1.34 -25.09
C ALA A 203 21.62 -0.30 -24.02
N VAL A 204 22.31 -0.36 -22.88
CA VAL A 204 22.16 0.57 -21.74
C VAL A 204 23.50 1.17 -21.36
N LYS A 205 23.48 2.34 -20.71
CA LYS A 205 24.68 3.05 -20.23
C LYS A 205 25.16 2.56 -18.86
N GLY A 206 24.22 2.15 -18.01
CA GLY A 206 24.46 1.65 -16.65
C GLY A 206 24.11 0.18 -16.50
N ALA A 207 23.67 -0.22 -15.33
CA ALA A 207 23.17 -1.57 -15.10
C ALA A 207 21.84 -1.79 -15.85
N PRO A 208 21.61 -2.97 -16.46
CA PRO A 208 20.39 -3.25 -17.21
C PRO A 208 19.08 -3.07 -16.44
N MET A 209 19.11 -3.30 -15.14
CA MET A 209 17.93 -3.21 -14.27
C MET A 209 18.12 -2.19 -13.16
N GLY A 210 17.15 -1.31 -12.98
CA GLY A 210 16.97 -0.58 -11.74
C GLY A 210 16.22 -1.45 -10.73
N LEU A 211 16.86 -1.80 -9.61
CA LEU A 211 16.29 -2.61 -8.54
C LEU A 211 15.88 -1.71 -7.37
N LYS A 212 14.59 -1.62 -7.10
CA LYS A 212 14.09 -0.92 -5.92
C LYS A 212 14.36 -1.73 -4.66
N LEU A 213 14.81 -1.03 -3.61
CA LEU A 213 14.84 -1.57 -2.25
C LEU A 213 13.44 -1.45 -1.65
N SER A 214 12.54 -2.33 -2.10
CA SER A 214 11.13 -2.31 -1.72
C SER A 214 10.74 -3.59 -1.00
N PRO A 215 10.39 -3.50 0.29
CA PRO A 215 9.83 -4.64 1.02
C PRO A 215 8.56 -5.20 0.39
N GLY A 216 7.82 -4.34 -0.32
CA GLY A 216 6.65 -4.74 -1.08
C GLY A 216 6.98 -5.73 -2.18
N ASP A 217 8.09 -5.55 -2.91
CA ASP A 217 8.53 -6.48 -3.96
C ASP A 217 8.93 -7.83 -3.38
N PHE A 218 9.62 -7.85 -2.23
CA PHE A 218 9.95 -9.09 -1.53
C PHE A 218 8.69 -9.84 -1.08
N GLU A 219 7.67 -9.15 -0.53
CA GLU A 219 6.39 -9.76 -0.17
C GLU A 219 5.66 -10.30 -1.41
N GLN A 220 5.69 -9.59 -2.55
CA GLN A 220 5.12 -10.06 -3.81
C GLN A 220 5.80 -11.33 -4.32
N TRP A 221 7.13 -11.40 -4.31
CA TRP A 221 7.85 -12.62 -4.67
C TRP A 221 7.51 -13.79 -3.75
N ARG A 222 7.32 -13.53 -2.44
CA ARG A 222 6.83 -14.55 -1.51
C ARG A 222 5.42 -15.04 -1.89
N ALA A 223 4.53 -14.10 -2.27
CA ALA A 223 3.18 -14.44 -2.71
C ALA A 223 3.20 -15.23 -4.05
N ILE A 224 4.03 -14.86 -5.02
CA ILE A 224 4.23 -15.60 -6.28
C ILE A 224 4.72 -17.03 -6.01
N ALA A 225 5.66 -17.21 -5.08
CA ALA A 225 6.10 -18.52 -4.62
C ALA A 225 5.05 -19.27 -3.76
N ASN A 226 3.90 -18.69 -3.48
CA ASN A 226 2.87 -19.19 -2.57
C ASN A 226 3.41 -19.46 -1.15
N LYS A 227 4.26 -18.58 -0.64
CA LYS A 227 4.90 -18.66 0.68
C LYS A 227 4.41 -17.53 1.59
N LEU A 228 4.17 -17.85 2.85
CA LEU A 228 3.77 -16.85 3.83
C LEU A 228 4.92 -15.88 4.15
N PHE A 229 4.58 -14.63 4.43
CA PHE A 229 5.49 -13.61 4.91
C PHE A 229 5.59 -13.62 6.44
N VAL A 230 4.45 -13.74 7.13
CA VAL A 230 4.35 -13.89 8.58
C VAL A 230 3.49 -15.10 8.94
N ASN A 231 3.55 -15.56 10.20
CA ASN A 231 2.74 -16.68 10.69
C ASN A 231 1.23 -16.35 10.75
N SER A 232 0.43 -17.26 11.30
CA SER A 232 -1.03 -17.10 11.46
C SER A 232 -1.77 -16.83 10.15
N SER A 233 -1.38 -17.53 9.04
CA SER A 233 -1.92 -17.30 7.69
C SER A 233 -1.76 -15.85 7.25
N ASN A 234 -0.54 -15.31 7.33
CA ASN A 234 -0.24 -13.90 7.07
C ASN A 234 -1.01 -12.93 7.98
N GLY A 235 -1.17 -13.26 9.26
CA GLY A 235 -1.87 -12.42 10.23
C GLY A 235 -3.40 -12.44 10.11
N ARG A 236 -3.97 -13.24 9.19
CA ARG A 236 -5.42 -13.23 8.88
C ARG A 236 -6.24 -14.12 9.80
N LYS A 237 -5.68 -15.25 10.29
CA LYS A 237 -6.33 -16.11 11.28
C LYS A 237 -6.27 -15.55 12.70
N ALA A 238 -5.11 -15.02 13.05
CA ALA A 238 -4.82 -14.37 14.32
C ALA A 238 -3.74 -13.33 14.08
N ARG A 239 -3.50 -12.41 15.02
CA ARG A 239 -2.38 -11.49 14.92
C ARG A 239 -1.08 -12.25 14.65
N ALA A 240 -0.30 -11.76 13.69
CA ALA A 240 1.04 -12.27 13.46
C ALA A 240 1.91 -12.04 14.70
N THR A 241 2.79 -12.99 14.99
CA THR A 241 3.74 -12.91 16.10
C THR A 241 5.18 -13.08 15.66
N LYS A 242 5.39 -13.51 14.42
CA LYS A 242 6.75 -13.70 13.88
C LYS A 242 6.76 -13.68 12.35
N ALA A 243 7.89 -13.23 11.79
CA ALA A 243 8.25 -13.46 10.40
C ALA A 243 8.52 -14.95 10.14
N VAL A 244 8.19 -15.42 8.93
CA VAL A 244 8.45 -16.82 8.52
C VAL A 244 9.20 -16.90 7.18
N PHE A 245 9.72 -15.79 6.70
CA PHE A 245 10.38 -15.73 5.39
C PHE A 245 11.89 -16.08 5.41
N ASN A 246 12.50 -16.34 6.57
CA ASN A 246 13.83 -16.94 6.64
C ASN A 246 13.72 -18.45 6.39
N ASP A 247 13.31 -18.81 5.19
CA ASP A 247 13.19 -20.18 4.68
C ASP A 247 13.99 -20.31 3.37
N PRO A 248 14.06 -21.47 2.73
CA PRO A 248 14.81 -21.62 1.48
C PRO A 248 14.44 -20.56 0.43
N THR A 249 13.16 -20.31 0.21
CA THR A 249 12.69 -19.31 -0.78
C THR A 249 13.18 -17.90 -0.43
N GLY A 250 13.09 -17.49 0.84
CA GLY A 250 13.57 -16.16 1.25
C GLY A 250 15.08 -16.00 1.05
N ARG A 251 15.86 -17.07 1.38
CA ARG A 251 17.32 -17.08 1.13
C ARG A 251 17.66 -17.01 -0.34
N GLU A 252 16.96 -17.77 -1.19
CA GLU A 252 17.12 -17.74 -2.65
C GLU A 252 16.85 -16.35 -3.23
N LEU A 253 15.80 -15.65 -2.77
CA LEU A 253 15.48 -14.31 -3.22
C LEU A 253 16.56 -13.30 -2.84
N PHE A 254 17.05 -13.33 -1.60
CA PHE A 254 18.15 -12.45 -1.16
C PHE A 254 19.46 -12.78 -1.91
N ALA A 255 19.74 -14.06 -2.15
CA ALA A 255 20.90 -14.48 -2.94
C ALA A 255 20.79 -14.00 -4.39
N TRP A 256 19.62 -14.11 -5.01
CA TRP A 256 19.36 -13.62 -6.36
C TRP A 256 19.59 -12.12 -6.47
N MET A 257 19.02 -11.31 -5.57
CA MET A 257 19.24 -9.86 -5.54
C MET A 257 20.72 -9.51 -5.40
N SER A 258 21.41 -10.15 -4.43
CA SER A 258 22.83 -9.95 -4.23
C SER A 258 23.65 -10.28 -5.48
N GLN A 259 23.32 -11.38 -6.16
CA GLN A 259 24.06 -11.80 -7.36
C GLN A 259 23.81 -10.87 -8.55
N MET A 260 22.58 -10.37 -8.73
CA MET A 260 22.26 -9.38 -9.76
C MET A 260 23.12 -8.12 -9.62
N VAL A 261 23.28 -7.63 -8.42
CA VAL A 261 24.08 -6.43 -8.14
C VAL A 261 25.58 -6.72 -8.30
N LYS A 262 26.09 -7.83 -7.76
CA LYS A 262 27.50 -8.23 -7.87
C LYS A 262 27.96 -8.41 -9.32
N ASP A 263 27.10 -8.94 -10.16
CA ASP A 263 27.37 -9.15 -11.58
C ASP A 263 27.19 -7.87 -12.40
N GLY A 264 26.79 -6.76 -11.78
CA GLY A 264 26.49 -5.48 -12.44
C GLY A 264 25.33 -5.59 -13.43
N LEU A 265 24.35 -6.45 -13.12
CA LEU A 265 23.11 -6.63 -13.87
C LEU A 265 21.98 -5.78 -13.30
N ALA A 266 22.11 -5.37 -12.04
CA ALA A 266 21.19 -4.45 -11.38
C ALA A 266 21.95 -3.37 -10.60
N GLU A 267 21.35 -2.20 -10.53
CA GLU A 267 21.73 -1.09 -9.64
C GLU A 267 20.60 -0.85 -8.65
N THR A 268 20.94 -0.68 -7.39
CA THR A 268 19.95 -0.47 -6.32
C THR A 268 19.59 1.00 -6.21
N ASN A 269 18.29 1.28 -6.14
CA ASN A 269 17.76 2.63 -5.94
C ASN A 269 16.82 2.65 -4.72
N PRO A 270 16.86 3.72 -3.89
CA PRO A 270 15.94 3.88 -2.79
C PRO A 270 14.49 3.98 -3.29
N ASP A 271 13.55 3.38 -2.55
CA ASP A 271 12.12 3.51 -2.79
C ASP A 271 11.49 4.43 -1.74
N SER A 272 11.80 5.73 -1.80
CA SER A 272 11.30 6.71 -0.83
C SER A 272 11.35 8.14 -1.36
N GLY A 273 10.35 8.94 -0.99
CA GLY A 273 10.32 10.37 -1.27
C GLY A 273 10.51 10.73 -2.75
N ALA A 274 11.43 11.63 -3.04
CA ALA A 274 11.71 12.09 -4.41
C ALA A 274 12.33 11.02 -5.30
N SER A 275 12.98 9.99 -4.73
CA SER A 275 13.65 8.93 -5.48
C SER A 275 12.71 7.79 -5.92
N GLN A 276 11.43 7.84 -5.60
CA GLN A 276 10.45 6.81 -6.00
C GLN A 276 10.36 6.59 -7.53
N PHE A 277 10.75 7.58 -8.34
CA PHE A 277 10.74 7.51 -9.81
C PHE A 277 12.12 7.30 -10.44
N ASP A 278 13.20 7.18 -9.66
CA ASP A 278 14.57 7.13 -10.18
C ASP A 278 14.78 5.97 -11.17
N ASN A 279 14.20 4.81 -10.91
CA ASN A 279 14.26 3.69 -11.83
C ASN A 279 13.62 3.99 -13.19
N LEU A 280 12.47 4.67 -13.18
CA LEU A 280 11.77 5.05 -14.41
C LEU A 280 12.51 6.15 -15.16
N LEU A 281 13.10 7.13 -14.45
CA LEU A 281 13.99 8.12 -15.02
C LEU A 281 15.26 7.45 -15.59
N GLY A 282 15.77 6.41 -14.91
CA GLY A 282 16.88 5.59 -15.41
C GLY A 282 16.57 4.92 -16.76
N ILE A 283 15.34 4.44 -16.96
CA ILE A 283 14.88 3.92 -18.25
C ILE A 283 14.83 5.07 -19.28
N GLY A 284 14.25 6.20 -18.93
CA GLY A 284 14.16 7.37 -19.79
C GLY A 284 15.54 7.84 -20.26
N ASN A 285 16.52 7.93 -19.37
CA ASN A 285 17.88 8.37 -19.66
C ASN A 285 18.77 7.29 -20.32
N GLY A 286 18.26 6.08 -20.46
CA GLY A 286 19.00 4.94 -21.01
C GLY A 286 20.07 4.35 -20.08
N ASN A 287 20.00 4.65 -18.78
CA ASN A 287 20.85 4.01 -17.76
C ASN A 287 20.41 2.57 -17.51
N HIS A 288 19.08 2.34 -17.46
CA HIS A 288 18.46 1.04 -17.31
C HIS A 288 17.59 0.71 -18.52
N ALA A 289 17.29 -0.55 -18.72
CA ALA A 289 16.29 -1.01 -19.68
C ALA A 289 15.07 -1.65 -19.00
N MET A 290 15.18 -2.01 -17.73
CA MET A 290 14.14 -2.73 -16.98
C MET A 290 14.00 -2.19 -15.54
N SER A 291 12.78 -2.19 -15.04
CA SER A 291 12.47 -2.02 -13.60
C SER A 291 11.17 -2.73 -13.25
N ILE A 292 11.09 -3.28 -12.06
CA ILE A 292 9.81 -3.67 -11.45
C ILE A 292 9.23 -2.43 -10.77
N ASP A 293 7.99 -2.09 -11.12
CA ASP A 293 7.29 -0.93 -10.57
C ASP A 293 5.77 -1.16 -10.52
N THR A 294 5.06 -0.29 -9.83
CA THR A 294 3.60 -0.36 -9.74
C THR A 294 2.93 0.04 -11.06
N SER A 295 1.85 -0.65 -11.45
CA SER A 295 1.01 -0.25 -12.59
C SER A 295 0.44 1.18 -12.42
N ALA A 296 0.29 1.67 -11.19
CA ALA A 296 -0.15 3.03 -10.89
C ALA A 296 0.77 4.13 -11.42
N SER A 297 2.01 3.79 -11.80
CA SER A 297 2.96 4.72 -12.42
C SER A 297 2.72 4.91 -13.93
N LEU A 298 1.95 4.02 -14.58
CA LEU A 298 1.78 4.01 -16.04
C LEU A 298 1.17 5.31 -16.58
N GLY A 299 0.19 5.88 -15.88
CA GLY A 299 -0.40 7.16 -16.26
C GLY A 299 0.64 8.29 -16.31
N THR A 300 1.47 8.40 -15.28
CA THR A 300 2.56 9.38 -15.21
C THR A 300 3.62 9.12 -16.27
N ILE A 301 4.02 7.85 -16.48
CA ILE A 301 5.00 7.48 -17.51
C ILE A 301 4.49 7.88 -18.90
N THR A 302 3.25 7.53 -19.23
CA THR A 302 2.62 7.88 -20.51
C THR A 302 2.59 9.39 -20.73
N GLN A 303 2.24 10.16 -19.69
CA GLN A 303 2.24 11.62 -19.73
C GLN A 303 3.63 12.18 -20.01
N VAL A 304 4.67 11.70 -19.30
CA VAL A 304 6.05 12.13 -19.50
C VAL A 304 6.56 11.78 -20.89
N LEU A 305 6.29 10.57 -21.38
CA LEU A 305 6.72 10.18 -22.73
C LEU A 305 6.00 10.99 -23.82
N SER A 306 4.76 11.41 -23.61
CA SER A 306 4.02 12.23 -24.57
C SER A 306 4.58 13.63 -24.75
N THR A 307 5.45 14.11 -23.85
CA THR A 307 6.15 15.42 -24.01
C THR A 307 7.24 15.39 -25.07
N GLY A 308 7.66 14.19 -25.53
CA GLY A 308 8.79 14.01 -26.45
C GLY A 308 10.16 14.19 -25.81
N GLN A 309 10.25 14.31 -24.50
CA GLN A 309 11.53 14.42 -23.78
C GLN A 309 12.44 13.19 -23.96
N TYR A 310 11.85 12.02 -24.19
CA TYR A 310 12.52 10.74 -24.33
C TYR A 310 12.16 10.07 -25.68
N PRO A 311 12.63 10.60 -26.83
CA PRO A 311 12.18 10.15 -28.15
C PRO A 311 12.59 8.71 -28.49
N ASP A 312 13.66 8.22 -27.86
CA ASP A 312 14.19 6.87 -28.10
C ASP A 312 13.67 5.86 -27.05
N VAL A 313 12.57 6.18 -26.37
CA VAL A 313 12.00 5.30 -25.35
C VAL A 313 10.57 4.92 -25.69
N THR A 314 10.35 3.64 -25.92
CA THR A 314 9.02 3.03 -25.98
C THR A 314 8.91 1.99 -24.89
N ILE A 315 7.89 2.12 -24.06
CA ILE A 315 7.69 1.26 -22.89
C ILE A 315 6.87 0.03 -23.27
N GLY A 316 7.42 -1.15 -22.93
CA GLY A 316 6.69 -2.40 -22.78
C GLY A 316 6.36 -2.64 -21.31
N VAL A 317 5.28 -3.39 -21.09
CA VAL A 317 4.84 -3.81 -19.74
C VAL A 317 4.63 -5.32 -19.77
N GLY A 318 5.26 -6.01 -18.84
CA GLY A 318 5.10 -7.45 -18.61
C GLY A 318 4.62 -7.75 -17.21
N PRO A 319 4.15 -8.97 -16.93
CA PRO A 319 3.87 -9.39 -15.57
C PRO A 319 5.14 -9.27 -14.72
N MET A 320 4.96 -9.10 -13.40
CA MET A 320 6.09 -9.08 -12.46
C MET A 320 6.85 -10.40 -12.55
N PRO A 321 8.14 -10.41 -12.95
CA PRO A 321 8.94 -11.62 -12.94
C PRO A 321 9.11 -12.12 -11.50
N GLY A 322 8.97 -13.42 -11.30
CA GLY A 322 9.02 -13.98 -9.96
C GLY A 322 9.72 -15.33 -9.87
N PRO A 323 9.91 -15.85 -8.65
CA PRO A 323 10.39 -17.19 -8.42
C PRO A 323 9.38 -18.22 -8.91
N SER A 324 9.84 -19.45 -9.14
CA SER A 324 8.95 -20.57 -9.43
C SER A 324 7.93 -20.78 -8.32
N GLY A 325 6.66 -20.96 -8.68
CA GLY A 325 5.59 -21.20 -7.72
C GLY A 325 4.22 -21.18 -8.37
N LYS A 326 3.21 -21.63 -7.60
CA LYS A 326 1.80 -21.65 -8.01
C LYS A 326 0.99 -20.63 -7.22
N GLY A 327 1.56 -19.50 -6.91
CA GLY A 327 0.90 -18.41 -6.17
C GLY A 327 0.29 -17.38 -7.10
N GLY A 328 0.73 -16.19 -6.98
CA GLY A 328 0.33 -15.00 -7.73
C GLY A 328 0.61 -13.75 -6.92
N VAL A 329 0.48 -12.60 -7.51
CA VAL A 329 0.70 -11.33 -6.81
C VAL A 329 -0.35 -11.12 -5.72
N ALA A 330 0.03 -10.46 -4.63
CA ALA A 330 -0.91 -9.98 -3.62
C ALA A 330 -1.54 -8.64 -4.06
N VAL A 331 -2.67 -8.29 -3.45
CA VAL A 331 -3.30 -6.98 -3.64
C VAL A 331 -2.41 -5.89 -3.04
N GLN A 332 -2.20 -4.82 -3.79
CA GLN A 332 -1.51 -3.60 -3.36
C GLN A 332 -2.32 -2.35 -3.70
N GLY A 333 -1.88 -1.21 -3.21
CA GLY A 333 -2.51 0.09 -3.44
C GLY A 333 -3.06 0.69 -2.17
N GLY A 334 -4.22 1.32 -2.26
CA GLY A 334 -4.84 2.00 -1.12
C GLY A 334 -6.34 1.76 -1.01
N ALA A 335 -6.87 2.16 0.14
CA ALA A 335 -8.28 2.09 0.46
C ALA A 335 -8.75 3.34 1.16
N LEU A 336 -10.05 3.57 1.15
CA LEU A 336 -10.72 4.70 1.77
C LEU A 336 -11.36 4.27 3.09
N TRP A 337 -11.14 5.07 4.12
CA TRP A 337 -11.60 4.81 5.47
C TRP A 337 -12.51 5.93 5.95
N ILE A 338 -13.72 5.58 6.37
CA ILE A 338 -14.63 6.53 7.02
C ILE A 338 -14.22 6.65 8.50
N VAL A 339 -14.09 7.88 8.99
CA VAL A 339 -13.59 8.15 10.35
C VAL A 339 -14.77 8.38 11.29
N ASN A 340 -14.85 7.59 12.38
CA ASN A 340 -15.97 7.63 13.34
C ASN A 340 -15.95 8.87 14.28
N LYS A 341 -14.86 9.64 14.26
CA LYS A 341 -14.78 10.91 14.99
C LYS A 341 -15.57 12.04 14.32
N SER A 342 -15.96 11.85 13.06
CA SER A 342 -16.88 12.73 12.35
C SER A 342 -18.32 12.59 12.86
N SER A 343 -19.13 13.65 12.64
CA SER A 343 -20.56 13.59 12.97
C SER A 343 -21.30 12.51 12.17
N ALA A 344 -22.42 12.03 12.67
CA ALA A 344 -23.24 11.04 11.99
C ALA A 344 -23.62 11.43 10.54
N ALA A 345 -23.93 12.70 10.30
CA ALA A 345 -24.24 13.20 8.96
C ALA A 345 -23.02 13.14 8.04
N LYS A 346 -21.83 13.48 8.55
CA LYS A 346 -20.56 13.41 7.78
C LYS A 346 -20.15 11.97 7.48
N GLN A 347 -20.35 11.02 8.41
CA GLN A 347 -20.11 9.59 8.14
C GLN A 347 -21.04 9.06 7.03
N ALA A 348 -22.30 9.44 7.03
CA ALA A 348 -23.25 9.10 5.99
C ALA A 348 -22.91 9.76 4.64
N ALA A 349 -22.45 11.02 4.66
CA ALA A 349 -21.98 11.74 3.47
C ALA A 349 -20.72 11.07 2.88
N ALA A 350 -19.76 10.68 3.73
CA ALA A 350 -18.57 9.93 3.35
C ALA A 350 -18.94 8.63 2.62
N TRP A 351 -19.89 7.85 3.15
CA TRP A 351 -20.38 6.64 2.50
C TRP A 351 -20.92 6.88 1.09
N GLN A 352 -21.69 7.97 0.88
CA GLN A 352 -22.20 8.31 -0.46
C GLN A 352 -21.07 8.61 -1.44
N PHE A 353 -20.04 9.34 -1.00
CA PHE A 353 -18.87 9.64 -1.81
C PHE A 353 -18.06 8.37 -2.17
N LEU A 354 -17.82 7.50 -1.18
CA LEU A 354 -17.11 6.24 -1.42
C LEU A 354 -17.85 5.37 -2.44
N LYS A 355 -19.18 5.24 -2.32
CA LYS A 355 -19.99 4.51 -3.31
C LYS A 355 -19.89 5.13 -4.72
N PHE A 356 -19.84 6.45 -4.81
CA PHE A 356 -19.66 7.11 -6.10
C PHE A 356 -18.31 6.79 -6.72
N LEU A 357 -17.23 6.86 -5.93
CA LEU A 357 -15.88 6.54 -6.41
C LEU A 357 -15.76 5.08 -6.88
N ASP A 358 -16.51 4.16 -6.27
CA ASP A 358 -16.52 2.74 -6.63
C ASP A 358 -17.67 2.36 -7.58
N SER A 359 -18.37 3.33 -8.12
CA SER A 359 -19.32 3.06 -9.19
C SER A 359 -18.60 2.56 -10.45
N PRO A 360 -19.24 1.74 -11.31
CA PRO A 360 -18.62 1.27 -12.55
C PRO A 360 -18.08 2.39 -13.42
N ALA A 361 -18.79 3.50 -13.53
CA ALA A 361 -18.37 4.66 -14.34
C ALA A 361 -17.14 5.36 -13.73
N SER A 362 -17.14 5.60 -12.42
CA SER A 362 -15.99 6.21 -11.74
C SER A 362 -14.75 5.33 -11.78
N GLN A 363 -14.92 4.02 -11.59
CA GLN A 363 -13.83 3.04 -11.68
C GLN A 363 -13.28 2.87 -13.09
N ALA A 364 -14.11 3.02 -14.14
CA ALA A 364 -13.64 3.08 -15.53
C ALA A 364 -12.79 4.33 -15.76
N THR A 365 -13.30 5.51 -15.42
CA THR A 365 -12.56 6.78 -15.51
C THR A 365 -11.24 6.72 -14.71
N TRP A 366 -11.28 6.14 -13.51
CA TRP A 366 -10.10 5.97 -12.67
C TRP A 366 -9.04 5.09 -13.32
N ALA A 367 -9.43 3.91 -13.82
CA ALA A 367 -8.50 2.97 -14.47
C ALA A 367 -7.85 3.58 -15.73
N VAL A 368 -8.64 4.24 -16.58
CA VAL A 368 -8.15 4.87 -17.83
C VAL A 368 -7.22 6.06 -17.53
N GLY A 369 -7.51 6.84 -16.48
CA GLY A 369 -6.75 8.05 -16.16
C GLY A 369 -5.47 7.81 -15.36
N THR A 370 -5.26 6.61 -14.78
CA THR A 370 -4.20 6.43 -13.78
C THR A 370 -3.28 5.23 -14.01
N GLY A 371 -3.80 4.09 -14.44
CA GLY A 371 -3.11 2.79 -14.43
C GLY A 371 -3.40 1.94 -13.19
N TYR A 372 -4.22 2.43 -12.26
CA TYR A 372 -4.84 1.58 -11.25
C TYR A 372 -5.82 0.60 -11.90
N LEU A 373 -6.03 -0.54 -11.23
CA LEU A 373 -6.92 -1.58 -11.73
C LEU A 373 -8.38 -1.20 -11.50
N PRO A 374 -9.29 -1.46 -12.45
CA PRO A 374 -10.73 -1.36 -12.18
C PRO A 374 -11.12 -2.50 -11.23
N ILE A 375 -11.42 -2.16 -9.97
CA ILE A 375 -11.74 -3.14 -8.94
C ILE A 375 -13.16 -3.69 -9.02
N VAL A 376 -14.00 -3.09 -9.87
CA VAL A 376 -15.39 -3.46 -10.13
C VAL A 376 -15.47 -4.13 -11.50
N LYS A 377 -16.03 -5.36 -11.55
CA LYS A 377 -16.10 -6.16 -12.79
C LYS A 377 -16.81 -5.44 -13.94
N LYS A 378 -17.89 -4.72 -13.64
CA LYS A 378 -18.60 -3.93 -14.65
C LYS A 378 -17.76 -2.80 -15.24
N ALA A 379 -16.87 -2.20 -14.45
CA ALA A 379 -15.92 -1.21 -14.97
C ALA A 379 -14.94 -1.84 -15.94
N ALA A 380 -14.31 -2.97 -15.57
CA ALA A 380 -13.41 -3.71 -16.45
C ALA A 380 -14.09 -4.20 -17.73
N ALA A 381 -15.39 -4.52 -17.66
CA ALA A 381 -16.19 -4.96 -18.81
C ALA A 381 -16.75 -3.79 -19.67
N SER A 382 -16.58 -2.55 -19.25
CA SER A 382 -17.08 -1.38 -20.00
C SER A 382 -16.37 -1.21 -21.34
N THR A 383 -17.04 -0.60 -22.31
CA THR A 383 -16.45 -0.25 -23.61
C THR A 383 -15.27 0.69 -23.42
N GLU A 384 -15.38 1.68 -22.53
CA GLU A 384 -14.32 2.64 -22.24
C GLU A 384 -13.01 1.96 -21.85
N VAL A 385 -13.05 1.04 -20.88
CA VAL A 385 -11.84 0.33 -20.41
C VAL A 385 -11.31 -0.64 -21.44
N LYS A 386 -12.19 -1.39 -22.13
CA LYS A 386 -11.77 -2.33 -23.18
C LYS A 386 -11.11 -1.63 -24.38
N ASP A 387 -11.68 -0.55 -24.84
CA ASP A 387 -11.13 0.23 -25.96
C ASP A 387 -9.81 0.88 -25.56
N PHE A 388 -9.69 1.33 -24.31
CA PHE A 388 -8.45 1.85 -23.78
C PHE A 388 -7.37 0.77 -23.71
N TRP A 389 -7.67 -0.40 -23.17
CA TRP A 389 -6.72 -1.53 -23.09
C TRP A 389 -6.31 -2.06 -24.47
N ALA A 390 -7.24 -2.10 -25.43
CA ALA A 390 -6.91 -2.49 -26.81
C ALA A 390 -5.85 -1.58 -27.44
N LYS A 391 -5.87 -0.29 -27.10
CA LYS A 391 -4.89 0.71 -27.57
C LYS A 391 -3.62 0.75 -26.69
N ASN A 392 -3.75 0.37 -25.42
CA ASN A 392 -2.71 0.46 -24.41
C ASN A 392 -2.62 -0.86 -23.61
N PRO A 393 -2.19 -1.96 -24.24
CA PRO A 393 -2.27 -3.31 -23.64
C PRO A 393 -1.46 -3.44 -22.35
N GLY A 394 -0.42 -2.63 -22.15
CA GLY A 394 0.36 -2.61 -20.92
C GLY A 394 -0.46 -2.29 -19.65
N TYR A 395 -1.54 -1.54 -19.78
CA TYR A 395 -2.42 -1.23 -18.64
C TYR A 395 -3.29 -2.41 -18.19
N GLN A 396 -3.50 -3.41 -19.04
CA GLN A 396 -4.26 -4.60 -18.70
C GLN A 396 -3.42 -5.65 -17.94
N VAL A 397 -2.09 -5.62 -18.11
CA VAL A 397 -1.17 -6.65 -17.59
C VAL A 397 -1.35 -6.91 -16.10
N ALA A 398 -1.39 -5.87 -15.29
CA ALA A 398 -1.55 -6.01 -13.84
C ALA A 398 -2.93 -6.58 -13.43
N TYR A 399 -3.98 -6.25 -14.19
CA TYR A 399 -5.33 -6.78 -13.98
C TYR A 399 -5.36 -8.29 -14.26
N ASP A 400 -4.86 -8.73 -15.40
CA ASP A 400 -4.80 -10.14 -15.77
C ASP A 400 -3.93 -10.95 -14.81
N GLN A 401 -2.79 -10.38 -14.42
CA GLN A 401 -1.88 -10.98 -13.43
C GLN A 401 -2.57 -11.17 -12.06
N LEU A 402 -3.34 -10.18 -11.61
CA LEU A 402 -4.10 -10.31 -10.37
C LEU A 402 -5.13 -11.44 -10.46
N LEU A 403 -5.85 -11.54 -11.58
CA LEU A 403 -6.89 -12.56 -11.77
C LEU A 403 -6.33 -13.97 -11.94
N SER A 404 -5.15 -14.14 -12.52
CA SER A 404 -4.54 -15.45 -12.76
C SER A 404 -3.99 -16.12 -11.50
N GLY A 405 -3.77 -15.39 -10.42
CA GLY A 405 -3.22 -15.93 -9.18
C GLY A 405 -4.22 -16.80 -8.40
N VAL A 406 -3.70 -17.75 -7.64
CA VAL A 406 -4.52 -18.61 -6.77
C VAL A 406 -4.99 -17.88 -5.51
N ASN A 407 -6.12 -18.30 -4.94
CA ASN A 407 -6.59 -17.80 -3.66
C ASN A 407 -5.92 -18.56 -2.52
N SER A 408 -4.99 -17.96 -1.83
CA SER A 408 -4.29 -18.51 -0.67
C SER A 408 -3.99 -17.42 0.36
N ALA A 409 -3.57 -17.81 1.56
CA ALA A 409 -3.15 -16.85 2.58
C ALA A 409 -1.91 -16.06 2.14
N ALA A 410 -1.04 -16.63 1.30
CA ALA A 410 0.13 -15.95 0.75
C ALA A 410 -0.29 -14.85 -0.23
N THR A 411 -1.17 -15.17 -1.18
CA THR A 411 -1.64 -14.22 -2.20
C THR A 411 -2.69 -13.24 -1.71
N ALA A 412 -3.29 -13.52 -0.53
CA ALA A 412 -4.13 -12.54 0.15
C ALA A 412 -3.33 -11.38 0.79
N GLY A 413 -1.99 -11.49 0.86
CA GLY A 413 -1.12 -10.50 1.47
C GLY A 413 -1.14 -10.52 3.00
N SER A 414 -0.17 -9.86 3.63
CA SER A 414 -0.05 -9.84 5.08
C SER A 414 -0.94 -8.77 5.73
N VAL A 415 -1.37 -9.05 6.96
CA VAL A 415 -2.09 -8.14 7.85
C VAL A 415 -1.28 -8.02 9.14
N ILE A 416 -0.45 -6.99 9.21
CA ILE A 416 0.49 -6.76 10.31
C ILE A 416 0.42 -5.32 10.80
N GLY A 417 0.52 -5.13 12.12
CA GLY A 417 0.43 -3.81 12.72
C GLY A 417 1.59 -2.87 12.36
N PRO A 418 2.84 -3.22 12.64
CA PRO A 418 3.94 -2.28 12.51
C PRO A 418 4.56 -2.27 11.10
N TYR A 419 3.75 -2.12 10.03
CA TYR A 419 4.24 -2.31 8.65
C TYR A 419 5.44 -1.41 8.31
N LYS A 420 5.43 -0.15 8.76
CA LYS A 420 6.59 0.75 8.56
C LYS A 420 7.88 0.19 9.16
N ALA A 421 7.85 -0.27 10.41
CA ALA A 421 9.02 -0.87 11.05
C ALA A 421 9.46 -2.19 10.38
N VAL A 422 8.49 -2.97 9.87
CA VAL A 422 8.75 -4.17 9.06
C VAL A 422 9.43 -3.80 7.75
N SER A 423 8.94 -2.75 7.09
CA SER A 423 9.52 -2.21 5.87
C SER A 423 10.96 -1.75 6.09
N ASP A 424 11.19 -0.98 7.14
CA ASP A 424 12.52 -0.46 7.46
C ASP A 424 13.51 -1.62 7.76
N ALA A 425 13.08 -2.62 8.53
CA ALA A 425 13.93 -3.78 8.84
C ALA A 425 14.38 -4.58 7.60
N ILE A 426 13.52 -4.70 6.59
CA ILE A 426 13.88 -5.35 5.33
C ILE A 426 14.84 -4.47 4.52
N LYS A 427 14.56 -3.18 4.38
CA LYS A 427 15.45 -2.21 3.71
C LYS A 427 16.83 -2.17 4.35
N ASP A 428 16.91 -2.18 5.67
CA ASP A 428 18.19 -2.19 6.40
C ASP A 428 18.98 -3.48 6.12
N ALA A 429 18.30 -4.61 6.04
CA ALA A 429 18.96 -5.88 5.70
C ALA A 429 19.43 -5.90 4.25
N GLU A 430 18.65 -5.39 3.30
CA GLU A 430 19.04 -5.22 1.89
C GLU A 430 20.23 -4.28 1.79
N ASN A 431 20.20 -3.10 2.43
CA ASN A 431 21.31 -2.16 2.47
C ASN A 431 22.59 -2.80 3.05
N SER A 432 22.48 -3.54 4.15
CA SER A 432 23.63 -4.22 4.74
C SER A 432 24.25 -5.27 3.81
N MET A 433 23.44 -5.89 2.96
CA MET A 433 23.90 -6.84 1.95
C MET A 433 24.61 -6.15 0.78
N PHE A 434 24.06 -5.02 0.30
CA PHE A 434 24.59 -4.34 -0.88
C PHE A 434 25.76 -3.40 -0.55
N LEU A 435 25.71 -2.70 0.59
CA LEU A 435 26.70 -1.67 0.96
C LEU A 435 27.79 -2.22 1.86
N ASP A 436 27.43 -3.09 2.83
CA ASP A 436 28.37 -3.59 3.85
C ASP A 436 28.89 -4.99 3.54
N GLY A 437 28.44 -5.61 2.44
CA GLY A 437 28.88 -6.93 2.00
C GLY A 437 28.42 -8.09 2.88
N LYS A 438 27.34 -7.89 3.67
CA LYS A 438 26.75 -8.97 4.46
C LYS A 438 26.27 -10.10 3.54
N SER A 439 26.45 -11.35 3.98
CA SER A 439 25.96 -12.49 3.18
C SER A 439 24.42 -12.49 3.11
N PRO A 440 23.82 -12.94 1.98
CA PRO A 440 22.37 -13.01 1.83
C PRO A 440 21.68 -13.81 2.94
N ASP A 441 22.26 -14.93 3.36
CA ASP A 441 21.72 -15.76 4.46
C ASP A 441 21.70 -15.01 5.80
N ALA A 442 22.75 -14.23 6.10
CA ALA A 442 22.79 -13.41 7.29
C ALA A 442 21.78 -12.25 7.20
N ALA A 443 21.71 -11.59 6.06
CA ALA A 443 20.79 -10.47 5.83
C ALA A 443 19.31 -10.87 6.00
N VAL A 444 18.87 -11.95 5.35
CA VAL A 444 17.48 -12.43 5.48
C VAL A 444 17.15 -12.93 6.90
N LYS A 445 18.13 -13.52 7.59
CA LYS A 445 17.98 -13.93 8.99
C LYS A 445 17.80 -12.72 9.90
N ASP A 446 18.62 -11.69 9.73
CA ASP A 446 18.55 -10.46 10.52
C ASP A 446 17.24 -9.72 10.24
N ALA A 447 16.82 -9.61 8.97
CA ALA A 447 15.51 -9.08 8.60
C ALA A 447 14.38 -9.81 9.33
N ALA A 448 14.35 -11.13 9.29
CA ALA A 448 13.30 -11.93 9.94
C ALA A 448 13.29 -11.75 11.46
N SER A 449 14.47 -11.60 12.08
CA SER A 449 14.61 -11.34 13.52
C SER A 449 14.09 -9.95 13.88
N ALA A 450 14.48 -8.91 13.14
CA ALA A 450 14.05 -7.53 13.35
C ALA A 450 12.54 -7.36 13.11
N VAL A 451 12.01 -7.95 12.05
CA VAL A 451 10.57 -7.97 11.76
C VAL A 451 9.80 -8.67 12.89
N THR A 452 10.30 -9.79 13.40
CA THR A 452 9.68 -10.49 14.52
C THR A 452 9.67 -9.62 15.77
N ALA A 453 10.78 -8.96 16.09
CA ALA A 453 10.87 -8.05 17.23
C ALA A 453 9.88 -6.88 17.12
N ALA A 454 9.79 -6.25 15.94
CA ALA A 454 8.84 -5.16 15.69
C ALA A 454 7.38 -5.60 15.88
N ILE A 455 7.02 -6.80 15.41
CA ILE A 455 5.68 -7.37 15.57
C ILE A 455 5.37 -7.65 17.05
N VAL A 456 6.31 -8.22 17.78
CA VAL A 456 6.15 -8.53 19.22
C VAL A 456 5.98 -7.26 20.03
N ASP A 457 6.85 -6.26 19.83
CA ASP A 457 6.79 -4.97 20.51
C ASP A 457 5.44 -4.25 20.23
N TYR A 458 5.02 -4.24 18.97
CA TYR A 458 3.73 -3.66 18.60
C TYR A 458 2.56 -4.36 19.32
N ASN A 459 2.53 -5.69 19.32
CA ASN A 459 1.46 -6.45 19.93
C ASN A 459 1.40 -6.30 21.45
N GLN A 460 2.53 -6.04 22.13
CA GLN A 460 2.57 -5.72 23.56
C GLN A 460 1.95 -4.36 23.86
N ARG A 461 2.21 -3.36 23.00
CA ARG A 461 1.67 -1.99 23.18
C ARG A 461 0.22 -1.86 22.73
N VAL A 462 -0.19 -2.67 21.76
CA VAL A 462 -1.53 -2.64 21.16
C VAL A 462 -2.14 -4.05 21.23
N PRO A 463 -2.69 -4.46 22.40
CA PRO A 463 -3.32 -5.76 22.55
C PRO A 463 -4.46 -5.97 21.56
N ALA A 464 -4.67 -7.21 21.11
CA ALA A 464 -5.84 -7.56 20.32
C ALA A 464 -7.10 -7.26 21.12
N GLY A 465 -8.03 -6.48 20.52
CA GLY A 465 -9.35 -6.25 21.08
C GLY A 465 -10.27 -7.44 20.85
#